data_775e995b657483f7a1cecb091c86a7f2
#
_entry.id   775e995b657483f7a1cecb091c86a7f2
#
_cell.length_a   1.000
_cell.length_b   1.000
_cell.length_c   1.000
_cell.angle_alpha   90.00
_cell.angle_beta   90.00
_cell.angle_gamma   90.00
#
_symmetry.space_group_name_H-M   'P 1'
#
loop_
_entity.id
_entity.type
_entity.pdbx_description
1 polymer ?
#
loop_
_entity_poly.entity_id
_entity_poly.type
_entity_poly.pdbx_seq_one_letter_code
_entity_poly.pdbx_strand_id
1 'polypeptide(L)'
;VNVADPTADPDAVSLYLQGVTMTSSTGAPCILGQSAGKLKLTCSGINTLTDTAAAANADTSGVIYGDCDITVTKNSTGTLNITSSMNTAIRSKDDIKLNGGNISINTDVDATSDADAIRANNTLEIDGASVTVTSSADGLKSSKEDVSILSGKGIPLILSSPHFINFFAYLDQLVKIHY
;
A
#
# COMPACT_ATOMS: atom_id res chain seq x y z
N VAL A 1 -13.89 -0.77 6.47
CA VAL A 1 -14.08 -2.23 6.64
C VAL A 1 -13.06 -2.72 7.64
N ASN A 2 -13.53 -3.28 8.74
CA ASN A 2 -12.67 -3.96 9.71
C ASN A 2 -12.79 -5.47 9.47
N VAL A 3 -11.67 -6.11 9.21
CA VAL A 3 -11.56 -7.55 9.09
C VAL A 3 -10.90 -8.04 10.36
N ALA A 4 -11.69 -8.39 11.34
CA ALA A 4 -11.22 -8.80 12.66
C ALA A 4 -11.85 -10.12 13.02
N ASP A 5 -11.08 -11.16 13.04
CA ASP A 5 -11.18 -12.25 13.99
C ASP A 5 -10.03 -13.25 13.79
N PRO A 6 -9.01 -13.26 14.65
CA PRO A 6 -7.87 -14.16 14.51
C PRO A 6 -8.23 -15.60 14.88
N THR A 7 -9.32 -15.77 15.60
CA THR A 7 -9.75 -17.09 16.04
C THR A 7 -10.63 -17.77 15.00
N ALA A 8 -11.27 -16.99 14.12
CA ALA A 8 -12.20 -17.50 13.11
C ALA A 8 -11.55 -17.78 11.75
N ASP A 9 -10.50 -17.06 11.36
CA ASP A 9 -9.77 -17.29 10.10
C ASP A 9 -8.27 -17.01 10.25
N PRO A 10 -7.49 -17.98 10.73
CA PRO A 10 -6.05 -17.85 10.85
C PRO A 10 -5.34 -17.79 9.48
N ASP A 11 -6.02 -18.13 8.38
CA ASP A 11 -5.35 -18.31 7.11
C ASP A 11 -5.36 -17.06 6.25
N ALA A 12 -6.49 -16.63 5.75
CA ALA A 12 -6.55 -15.44 4.90
C ALA A 12 -7.98 -14.91 4.71
N VAL A 13 -8.13 -13.60 4.82
CA VAL A 13 -9.36 -12.90 4.44
C VAL A 13 -9.21 -12.31 3.04
N SER A 14 -10.16 -12.60 2.17
CA SER A 14 -10.17 -12.08 0.79
C SER A 14 -11.27 -11.03 0.62
N LEU A 15 -10.88 -9.83 0.22
CA LEU A 15 -11.79 -8.76 -0.17
C LEU A 15 -11.74 -8.54 -1.67
N TYR A 16 -12.92 -8.43 -2.28
CA TYR A 16 -13.09 -8.06 -3.68
C TYR A 16 -13.57 -6.61 -3.74
N LEU A 17 -12.75 -5.73 -4.32
CA LEU A 17 -13.07 -4.33 -4.52
C LEU A 17 -13.50 -4.13 -5.98
N GLN A 18 -14.74 -3.69 -6.17
CA GLN A 18 -15.32 -3.50 -7.50
C GLN A 18 -16.02 -2.14 -7.57
N GLY A 19 -15.30 -1.13 -8.05
CA GLY A 19 -15.81 0.23 -8.18
C GLY A 19 -16.14 0.88 -6.82
N VAL A 20 -15.31 0.60 -5.81
CA VAL A 20 -15.55 1.06 -4.42
C VAL A 20 -14.99 2.45 -4.22
N THR A 21 -15.74 3.31 -3.53
CA THR A 21 -15.26 4.60 -3.03
C THR A 21 -15.46 4.65 -1.52
N MET A 22 -14.36 4.86 -0.77
CA MET A 22 -14.38 5.02 0.69
C MET A 22 -13.59 6.27 1.08
N THR A 23 -14.10 6.98 2.10
CA THR A 23 -13.41 8.13 2.67
C THR A 23 -13.40 8.03 4.19
N SER A 24 -12.24 8.24 4.78
CA SER A 24 -12.06 8.40 6.23
C SER A 24 -11.65 9.85 6.52
N SER A 25 -12.29 10.47 7.49
CA SER A 25 -11.95 11.82 7.99
C SER A 25 -11.40 11.80 9.42
N THR A 26 -11.33 10.62 10.02
CA THR A 26 -10.92 10.42 11.42
C THR A 26 -9.52 9.83 11.55
N GLY A 27 -8.86 9.52 10.42
CA GLY A 27 -7.58 8.78 10.40
C GLY A 27 -7.71 7.27 10.61
N ALA A 28 -8.94 6.76 10.83
CA ALA A 28 -9.15 5.33 10.85
C ALA A 28 -8.96 4.73 9.44
N PRO A 29 -8.37 3.55 9.31
CA PRO A 29 -8.19 2.90 8.01
C PRO A 29 -9.52 2.70 7.26
N CYS A 30 -9.52 2.93 5.95
CA CYS A 30 -10.64 2.51 5.09
C CYS A 30 -10.76 0.98 5.09
N ILE A 31 -9.62 0.28 5.12
CA ILE A 31 -9.55 -1.17 5.25
C ILE A 31 -8.59 -1.49 6.39
N LEU A 32 -9.09 -2.20 7.40
CA LEU A 32 -8.34 -2.62 8.57
C LEU A 32 -8.32 -4.16 8.63
N GLY A 33 -7.14 -4.76 8.43
CA GLY A 33 -6.85 -6.16 8.62
C GLY A 33 -6.24 -6.40 9.99
N GLN A 34 -7.07 -6.39 11.03
CA GLN A 34 -6.64 -6.63 12.39
C GLN A 34 -6.87 -8.10 12.72
N SER A 35 -5.81 -8.79 13.09
CA SER A 35 -5.88 -10.19 13.53
C SER A 35 -6.24 -11.23 12.45
N ALA A 36 -6.19 -10.89 11.17
CA ALA A 36 -6.20 -11.87 10.09
C ALA A 36 -4.78 -12.44 9.91
N GLY A 37 -4.64 -13.68 9.48
CA GLY A 37 -3.33 -14.22 9.10
C GLY A 37 -2.80 -13.56 7.83
N LYS A 38 -3.70 -13.17 6.93
CA LYS A 38 -3.38 -12.47 5.68
C LYS A 38 -4.59 -11.71 5.14
N LEU A 39 -4.38 -10.50 4.67
CA LEU A 39 -5.38 -9.71 3.93
C LEU A 39 -5.08 -9.78 2.42
N LYS A 40 -5.99 -10.37 1.66
CA LYS A 40 -5.91 -10.43 0.19
C LYS A 40 -6.92 -9.48 -0.44
N LEU A 41 -6.45 -8.61 -1.31
CA LEU A 41 -7.27 -7.65 -2.05
C LEU A 41 -7.27 -8.03 -3.52
N THR A 42 -8.45 -8.18 -4.10
CA THR A 42 -8.61 -8.34 -5.56
C THR A 42 -9.41 -7.16 -6.08
N CYS A 43 -8.81 -6.37 -6.95
CA CYS A 43 -9.38 -5.13 -7.46
C CYS A 43 -9.85 -5.28 -8.90
N SER A 44 -11.09 -4.88 -9.19
CA SER A 44 -11.64 -4.71 -10.54
C SER A 44 -12.31 -3.34 -10.65
N GLY A 45 -12.37 -2.78 -11.87
CA GLY A 45 -12.87 -1.43 -12.07
C GLY A 45 -11.98 -0.37 -11.40
N ILE A 46 -12.54 0.78 -11.07
CA ILE A 46 -11.82 1.89 -10.41
C ILE A 46 -12.25 1.94 -8.95
N ASN A 47 -11.30 1.74 -8.05
CA ASN A 47 -11.50 1.82 -6.62
C ASN A 47 -10.76 3.03 -6.06
N THR A 48 -11.39 3.78 -5.16
CA THR A 48 -10.81 5.00 -4.58
C THR A 48 -10.95 4.97 -3.07
N LEU A 49 -9.82 5.06 -2.39
CA LEU A 49 -9.73 5.14 -0.93
C LEU A 49 -9.08 6.47 -0.55
N THR A 50 -9.73 7.24 0.31
CA THR A 50 -9.26 8.57 0.68
C THR A 50 -9.22 8.72 2.19
N ASP A 51 -8.11 9.21 2.71
CA ASP A 51 -8.00 9.70 4.07
C ASP A 51 -7.81 11.23 4.03
N THR A 52 -8.70 11.94 4.73
CA THR A 52 -8.70 13.40 4.86
C THR A 52 -8.48 13.84 6.32
N ALA A 53 -7.92 12.98 7.15
CA ALA A 53 -7.66 13.28 8.55
C ALA A 53 -6.67 14.45 8.70
N ALA A 54 -6.90 15.27 9.72
CA ALA A 54 -6.01 16.38 10.07
C ALA A 54 -4.78 15.94 10.90
N ALA A 55 -4.75 14.69 11.33
CA ALA A 55 -3.65 14.10 12.10
C ALA A 55 -3.53 12.59 11.79
N ALA A 56 -2.31 12.09 11.86
CA ALA A 56 -2.05 10.67 11.71
C ALA A 56 -2.65 9.87 12.88
N ASN A 57 -3.15 8.67 12.58
CA ASN A 57 -3.59 7.74 13.60
C ASN A 57 -2.35 7.09 14.25
N ALA A 58 -2.25 7.18 15.57
CA ALA A 58 -1.08 6.68 16.29
C ALA A 58 -0.93 5.15 16.22
N ASP A 59 -2.04 4.42 16.23
CA ASP A 59 -2.05 2.96 16.32
C ASP A 59 -2.12 2.28 14.95
N THR A 60 -2.98 2.80 14.07
CA THR A 60 -3.30 2.20 12.77
C THR A 60 -3.10 3.20 11.62
N SER A 61 -1.91 3.79 11.54
CA SER A 61 -1.56 4.83 10.57
C SER A 61 -1.44 4.24 9.15
N GLY A 62 -2.58 4.00 8.51
CA GLY A 62 -2.66 3.53 7.14
C GLY A 62 -4.07 3.64 6.56
N VAL A 63 -4.21 4.00 5.28
CA VAL A 63 -5.52 3.97 4.58
C VAL A 63 -5.95 2.51 4.38
N ILE A 64 -5.00 1.66 4.01
CA ILE A 64 -5.09 0.21 4.14
C ILE A 64 -4.06 -0.19 5.19
N TYR A 65 -4.51 -0.78 6.27
CA TYR A 65 -3.65 -1.19 7.38
C TYR A 65 -3.86 -2.66 7.72
N GLY A 66 -2.76 -3.40 7.91
CA GLY A 66 -2.77 -4.79 8.35
C GLY A 66 -1.79 -5.03 9.49
N ASP A 67 -2.26 -5.72 10.55
CA ASP A 67 -1.38 -6.38 11.53
C ASP A 67 -0.81 -7.71 10.97
N CYS A 68 -1.04 -7.98 9.69
CA CYS A 68 -0.75 -9.20 8.96
C CYS A 68 -0.22 -8.87 7.56
N ASP A 69 0.14 -9.89 6.80
CA ASP A 69 0.46 -9.74 5.38
C ASP A 69 -0.67 -9.06 4.60
N ILE A 70 -0.30 -8.13 3.72
CA ILE A 70 -1.21 -7.54 2.74
C ILE A 70 -0.78 -7.97 1.35
N THR A 71 -1.72 -8.54 0.59
CA THR A 71 -1.47 -8.93 -0.80
C THR A 71 -2.52 -8.34 -1.73
N VAL A 72 -2.10 -7.53 -2.71
CA VAL A 72 -2.91 -7.25 -3.88
C VAL A 72 -2.67 -8.38 -4.87
N THR A 73 -3.73 -9.14 -5.18
CA THR A 73 -3.60 -10.40 -5.90
C THR A 73 -3.29 -10.21 -7.39
N LYS A 74 -2.67 -11.20 -8.01
CA LYS A 74 -2.40 -11.24 -9.46
C LYS A 74 -3.65 -11.20 -10.33
N ASN A 75 -4.81 -11.51 -9.74
CA ASN A 75 -6.11 -11.45 -10.45
C ASN A 75 -6.69 -10.03 -10.45
N SER A 76 -6.02 -9.07 -9.82
CA SER A 76 -6.41 -7.66 -9.89
C SER A 76 -6.17 -7.12 -11.29
N THR A 77 -7.23 -6.65 -11.93
CA THR A 77 -7.21 -6.06 -13.28
C THR A 77 -7.63 -4.59 -13.26
N GLY A 78 -8.12 -4.11 -12.12
CA GLY A 78 -8.62 -2.76 -11.92
C GLY A 78 -7.56 -1.79 -11.40
N THR A 79 -8.03 -0.59 -11.10
CA THR A 79 -7.24 0.49 -10.52
C THR A 79 -7.58 0.64 -9.03
N LEU A 80 -6.56 0.85 -8.21
CA LEU A 80 -6.66 1.20 -6.81
C LEU A 80 -5.99 2.57 -6.60
N ASN A 81 -6.81 3.60 -6.46
CA ASN A 81 -6.37 4.95 -6.15
C ASN A 81 -6.41 5.16 -4.64
N ILE A 82 -5.31 5.59 -4.05
CA ILE A 82 -5.24 5.88 -2.63
C ILE A 82 -4.68 7.30 -2.45
N THR A 83 -5.41 8.10 -1.70
CA THR A 83 -4.97 9.45 -1.31
C THR A 83 -5.00 9.55 0.21
N SER A 84 -3.94 10.06 0.81
CA SER A 84 -3.87 10.27 2.25
C SER A 84 -3.23 11.61 2.58
N SER A 85 -3.84 12.32 3.53
CA SER A 85 -3.30 13.58 4.03
C SER A 85 -2.21 13.36 5.08
N MET A 86 -2.39 12.41 6.01
CA MET A 86 -1.52 12.27 7.18
C MET A 86 -1.07 10.85 7.46
N ASN A 87 -1.71 9.84 6.87
CA ASN A 87 -1.40 8.44 7.12
C ASN A 87 -0.67 7.80 5.94
N THR A 88 0.08 6.74 6.19
CA THR A 88 0.63 5.89 5.13
C THR A 88 -0.50 5.35 4.25
N ALA A 89 -0.31 5.26 2.93
CA ALA A 89 -1.38 4.76 2.07
C ALA A 89 -1.61 3.26 2.27
N ILE A 90 -0.54 2.45 2.20
CA ILE A 90 -0.60 1.01 2.48
C ILE A 90 0.44 0.67 3.54
N ARG A 91 -0.01 0.17 4.69
CA ARG A 91 0.88 -0.21 5.79
C ARG A 91 0.58 -1.61 6.30
N SER A 92 1.62 -2.43 6.39
CA SER A 92 1.58 -3.74 7.04
C SER A 92 2.58 -3.79 8.19
N LYS A 93 2.21 -4.48 9.27
CA LYS A 93 3.16 -4.91 10.31
C LYS A 93 3.96 -6.16 9.93
N ASP A 94 3.70 -6.71 8.75
CA ASP A 94 4.37 -7.87 8.19
C ASP A 94 4.76 -7.60 6.73
N ASP A 95 4.48 -8.50 5.81
CA ASP A 95 4.82 -8.37 4.40
C ASP A 95 3.76 -7.59 3.59
N ILE A 96 4.21 -6.95 2.52
CA ILE A 96 3.34 -6.41 1.47
C ILE A 96 3.74 -7.00 0.14
N LYS A 97 2.76 -7.55 -0.62
CA LYS A 97 2.95 -8.08 -1.97
C LYS A 97 1.95 -7.46 -2.94
N LEU A 98 2.47 -6.82 -3.98
CA LEU A 98 1.67 -6.18 -5.02
C LEU A 98 1.85 -6.94 -6.34
N ASN A 99 0.93 -7.90 -6.59
CA ASN A 99 1.08 -8.89 -7.66
C ASN A 99 0.20 -8.60 -8.88
N GLY A 100 -0.55 -7.49 -8.91
CA GLY A 100 -1.39 -7.16 -10.05
C GLY A 100 -2.15 -5.85 -9.88
N GLY A 101 -2.83 -5.43 -10.96
CA GLY A 101 -3.59 -4.19 -11.03
C GLY A 101 -2.75 -2.93 -11.22
N ASN A 102 -3.43 -1.80 -11.26
CA ASN A 102 -2.82 -0.48 -11.32
C ASN A 102 -3.01 0.21 -9.98
N ILE A 103 -1.94 0.54 -9.28
CA ILE A 103 -1.96 1.15 -7.96
C ILE A 103 -1.41 2.56 -8.07
N SER A 104 -2.24 3.55 -7.75
CA SER A 104 -1.87 4.96 -7.78
C SER A 104 -2.01 5.55 -6.38
N ILE A 105 -0.91 6.06 -5.84
CA ILE A 105 -0.84 6.57 -4.47
C ILE A 105 -0.40 8.02 -4.48
N ASN A 106 -1.09 8.84 -3.70
CA ASN A 106 -0.70 10.20 -3.39
C ASN A 106 -0.77 10.43 -1.87
N THR A 107 0.39 10.55 -1.23
CA THR A 107 0.54 10.97 0.18
C THR A 107 1.23 12.34 0.32
N ASP A 108 1.45 13.04 -0.78
CA ASP A 108 1.95 14.41 -0.82
C ASP A 108 0.79 15.43 -0.88
N VAL A 109 -0.23 15.23 -0.04
CA VAL A 109 -1.40 16.13 0.04
C VAL A 109 -1.12 17.26 1.01
N ASP A 110 -0.36 16.99 2.05
CA ASP A 110 0.11 17.98 3.02
C ASP A 110 1.63 17.85 3.16
N ALA A 111 2.35 18.89 2.75
CA ALA A 111 3.82 18.93 2.80
C ALA A 111 4.40 18.83 4.23
N THR A 112 3.57 18.94 5.27
CA THR A 112 3.97 18.73 6.67
C THR A 112 3.81 17.27 7.13
N SER A 113 3.28 16.41 6.27
CA SER A 113 3.06 15.00 6.57
C SER A 113 4.35 14.20 6.36
N ASP A 114 4.66 13.31 7.31
CA ASP A 114 5.70 12.27 7.18
C ASP A 114 5.09 10.93 6.71
N ALA A 115 4.03 10.99 5.92
CA ALA A 115 3.31 9.82 5.46
C ALA A 115 4.05 9.10 4.32
N ASP A 116 4.54 7.91 4.62
CA ASP A 116 5.08 7.00 3.59
C ASP A 116 3.95 6.60 2.60
N ALA A 117 4.29 6.30 1.36
CA ALA A 117 3.26 5.77 0.47
C ALA A 117 2.99 4.28 0.76
N ILE A 118 4.02 3.44 0.76
CA ILE A 118 3.89 2.01 1.06
C ILE A 118 4.95 1.63 2.09
N ARG A 119 4.50 1.05 3.20
CA ARG A 119 5.38 0.63 4.28
C ARG A 119 5.07 -0.78 4.76
N ALA A 120 6.01 -1.68 4.57
CA ALA A 120 6.05 -3.00 5.19
C ALA A 120 6.96 -2.98 6.43
N ASN A 121 6.67 -3.82 7.41
CA ASN A 121 7.60 -4.04 8.51
C ASN A 121 8.70 -5.03 8.13
N ASN A 122 8.36 -6.05 7.36
CA ASN A 122 9.29 -7.05 6.83
C ASN A 122 9.51 -6.79 5.33
N THR A 123 9.09 -7.66 4.43
CA THR A 123 9.35 -7.56 2.99
C THR A 123 8.30 -6.70 2.27
N LEU A 124 8.73 -5.86 1.35
CA LEU A 124 7.89 -5.22 0.34
C LEU A 124 8.26 -5.77 -1.03
N GLU A 125 7.32 -6.47 -1.67
CA GLU A 125 7.50 -7.06 -3.00
C GLU A 125 6.50 -6.46 -4.00
N ILE A 126 6.99 -6.04 -5.16
CA ILE A 126 6.17 -5.64 -6.31
C ILE A 126 6.48 -6.62 -7.45
N ASP A 127 5.51 -7.49 -7.76
CA ASP A 127 5.62 -8.51 -8.80
C ASP A 127 4.34 -8.55 -9.64
N GLY A 128 4.31 -7.77 -10.71
CA GLY A 128 3.18 -7.72 -11.64
C GLY A 128 2.18 -6.58 -11.46
N ALA A 129 2.27 -5.77 -10.41
CA ALA A 129 1.50 -4.55 -10.29
C ALA A 129 2.17 -3.38 -11.01
N SER A 130 1.36 -2.50 -11.64
CA SER A 130 1.81 -1.18 -12.06
C SER A 130 1.63 -0.22 -10.88
N VAL A 131 2.70 0.43 -10.43
CA VAL A 131 2.69 1.27 -9.23
C VAL A 131 3.16 2.67 -9.58
N THR A 132 2.32 3.66 -9.26
CA THR A 132 2.65 5.09 -9.34
C THR A 132 2.51 5.70 -7.97
N VAL A 133 3.56 6.38 -7.50
CA VAL A 133 3.62 6.96 -6.16
C VAL A 133 4.06 8.42 -6.24
N THR A 134 3.32 9.28 -5.56
CA THR A 134 3.73 10.63 -5.14
C THR A 134 3.68 10.69 -3.63
N SER A 135 4.79 11.02 -2.97
CA SER A 135 4.90 11.00 -1.51
C SER A 135 5.76 12.15 -1.00
N SER A 136 5.38 12.73 0.12
CA SER A 136 6.19 13.72 0.86
C SER A 136 7.27 13.07 1.73
N ALA A 137 7.11 11.77 2.07
CA ALA A 137 8.08 10.97 2.81
C ALA A 137 8.63 9.83 1.94
N ASP A 138 8.85 8.63 2.50
CA ASP A 138 9.36 7.51 1.72
C ASP A 138 8.29 6.97 0.76
N GLY A 139 8.63 6.82 -0.51
CA GLY A 139 7.72 6.22 -1.50
C GLY A 139 7.49 4.74 -1.23
N LEU A 140 8.56 3.98 -1.05
CA LEU A 140 8.56 2.55 -0.73
C LEU A 140 9.49 2.29 0.45
N LYS A 141 8.98 1.60 1.47
CA LYS A 141 9.73 1.36 2.70
C LYS A 141 9.54 -0.05 3.22
N SER A 142 10.64 -0.70 3.55
CA SER A 142 10.69 -1.83 4.48
C SER A 142 11.43 -1.42 5.74
N SER A 143 10.93 -1.84 6.91
CA SER A 143 11.54 -1.46 8.19
C SER A 143 12.62 -2.44 8.65
N LYS A 144 12.59 -3.70 8.18
CA LYS A 144 13.49 -4.76 8.66
C LYS A 144 14.16 -5.57 7.56
N GLU A 145 13.51 -5.73 6.42
CA GLU A 145 13.95 -6.61 5.35
C GLU A 145 14.03 -5.86 4.02
N ASP A 146 13.85 -6.55 2.90
CA ASP A 146 14.11 -6.03 1.58
C ASP A 146 12.88 -5.36 0.94
N VAL A 147 13.16 -4.41 0.05
CA VAL A 147 12.22 -3.97 -0.98
C VAL A 147 12.64 -4.63 -2.29
N SER A 148 11.79 -5.50 -2.81
CA SER A 148 12.02 -6.25 -4.04
C SER A 148 11.05 -5.81 -5.14
N ILE A 149 11.59 -5.44 -6.30
CA ILE A 149 10.80 -5.06 -7.46
C ILE A 149 11.14 -6.03 -8.58
N LEU A 150 10.24 -6.97 -8.82
CA LEU A 150 10.37 -8.00 -9.82
C LEU A 150 9.59 -7.56 -11.06
N SER A 151 10.26 -7.03 -12.06
CA SER A 151 9.62 -6.57 -13.28
C SER A 151 9.42 -7.71 -14.29
N GLY A 152 8.23 -8.28 -14.33
CA GLY A 152 7.76 -9.04 -15.48
C GLY A 152 7.10 -8.12 -16.51
N LYS A 153 7.77 -7.81 -17.62
CA LYS A 153 7.21 -7.14 -18.80
C LYS A 153 6.65 -5.72 -18.61
N GLY A 154 7.54 -4.73 -18.50
CA GLY A 154 7.19 -3.34 -18.81
C GLY A 154 6.21 -2.67 -17.86
N ILE A 155 6.24 -3.04 -16.59
CA ILE A 155 5.39 -2.43 -15.57
C ILE A 155 6.07 -1.15 -15.09
N PRO A 156 5.46 0.04 -15.28
CA PRO A 156 6.06 1.26 -14.84
C PRO A 156 6.00 1.37 -13.30
N LEU A 157 7.14 1.55 -12.68
CA LEU A 157 7.24 2.10 -11.34
C LEU A 157 7.61 3.58 -11.49
N ILE A 158 6.71 4.47 -11.08
CA ILE A 158 6.93 5.92 -11.08
C ILE A 158 6.92 6.38 -9.63
N LEU A 159 8.04 6.90 -9.17
CA LEU A 159 8.19 7.46 -7.84
C LEU A 159 8.52 8.94 -7.95
N SER A 160 7.74 9.77 -7.29
CA SER A 160 8.02 11.18 -7.05
C SER A 160 8.04 11.41 -5.55
N SER A 161 9.22 11.61 -4.97
CA SER A 161 9.40 11.87 -3.54
C SER A 161 10.68 12.70 -3.35
N PRO A 162 10.68 13.72 -2.46
CA PRO A 162 11.88 14.45 -2.10
C PRO A 162 12.87 13.63 -1.26
N HIS A 163 12.43 12.54 -0.64
CA HIS A 163 13.28 11.66 0.16
C HIS A 163 13.37 10.28 -0.47
N PHE A 164 14.58 9.93 -0.87
CA PHE A 164 14.90 8.65 -1.49
C PHE A 164 14.88 7.52 -0.46
N ILE A 165 14.23 6.48 -0.81
CA ILE A 165 14.32 5.06 -0.50
C ILE A 165 15.48 4.71 0.44
N ASN A 166 15.18 4.21 1.63
CA ASN A 166 16.06 3.32 2.36
C ASN A 166 16.09 1.99 1.61
N PHE A 167 17.04 1.89 0.68
CA PHE A 167 17.13 0.83 -0.29
C PHE A 167 18.23 -0.15 0.11
N PHE A 168 17.85 -1.36 0.47
CA PHE A 168 18.59 -2.52 0.06
C PHE A 168 17.83 -3.13 -1.11
N ALA A 169 18.12 -2.70 -2.34
CA ALA A 169 17.48 -3.23 -3.52
C ALA A 169 18.40 -4.19 -4.23
N TYR A 170 17.92 -5.38 -4.46
CA TYR A 170 18.41 -6.22 -5.55
C TYR A 170 17.66 -5.81 -6.82
N LEU A 171 18.30 -5.00 -7.66
CA LEU A 171 17.77 -4.61 -8.96
C LEU A 171 18.09 -5.70 -9.98
N ASP A 172 17.11 -6.50 -10.33
CA ASP A 172 17.12 -7.25 -11.58
C ASP A 172 16.16 -6.55 -12.56
N GLN A 173 16.71 -5.69 -13.42
CA GLN A 173 16.14 -4.93 -14.54
C GLN A 173 15.38 -3.60 -14.26
N LEU A 174 16.04 -2.55 -14.72
CA LEU A 174 15.57 -1.22 -15.14
C LEU A 174 14.44 -0.54 -14.35
N VAL A 175 14.79 0.11 -13.26
CA VAL A 175 14.00 1.18 -12.67
C VAL A 175 14.34 2.49 -13.38
N LYS A 176 13.36 3.14 -14.05
CA LYS A 176 13.48 4.53 -14.47
C LYS A 176 13.04 5.42 -13.33
N ILE A 177 14.01 6.03 -12.67
CA ILE A 177 13.78 7.07 -11.68
C ILE A 177 13.77 8.41 -12.43
N HIS A 178 12.68 9.16 -12.37
CA HIS A 178 12.61 10.53 -12.89
C HIS A 178 12.71 11.47 -11.69
N TYR A 179 13.69 12.37 -11.75
CA TYR A 179 13.91 13.46 -10.79
C TYR A 179 13.08 14.68 -11.17
#